data_aab6d48e90e54ab4a2e7aa1bd81efa73
#
_entry.id   aab6d48e90e54ab4a2e7aa1bd81efa73
#
_cell.length_a   1.000
_cell.length_b   1.000
_cell.length_c   1.000
_cell.angle_alpha   90.00
_cell.angle_beta   90.00
_cell.angle_gamma   90.00
#
_symmetry.space_group_name_H-M   'P 1'
#
loop_
_entity.id
_entity.type
_entity.pdbx_description
1 polymer ?
#
loop_
_entity_poly.entity_id
_entity_poly.type
_entity_poly.pdbx_seq_one_letter_code
_entity_poly.pdbx_strand_id
1 'polypeptide(L)'
;MADNARPFYRVLQTSSSHEPFEVPYRRLANDRLNAFAYTDSCVGDFVKRFRELPQWKNTVIVFVPDHLGAYPEQLNNQSVDRYQIPLLLVGGAISEPRRIDVYGSQHDIAATLLAQLSLPHQKFVFSKDMLNPASPHFAFFAVPDLFG
;
A
#
# COMPACT_ATOMS: atom_id res chain seq x y z
N MET A 1 -0.78 14.27 19.27
CA MET A 1 -1.95 13.43 18.89
C MET A 1 -2.73 13.18 20.15
N ALA A 2 -4.03 13.49 20.18
CA ALA A 2 -4.85 13.23 21.34
C ALA A 2 -4.86 11.72 21.65
N ASP A 3 -4.87 11.39 22.93
CA ASP A 3 -5.03 10.03 23.44
C ASP A 3 -6.44 9.55 23.01
N ASN A 4 -6.51 8.94 21.82
CA ASN A 4 -7.75 8.43 21.31
C ASN A 4 -7.99 7.06 21.97
N ALA A 5 -8.77 7.06 23.03
CA ALA A 5 -9.26 5.84 23.69
C ALA A 5 -10.12 4.96 22.73
N ARG A 6 -10.39 5.41 21.51
CA ARG A 6 -11.18 4.71 20.49
C ARG A 6 -10.30 4.32 19.30
N PRO A 7 -10.56 3.15 18.70
CA PRO A 7 -9.92 2.78 17.42
C PRO A 7 -10.13 3.87 16.37
N PHE A 8 -9.12 4.11 15.54
CA PHE A 8 -9.21 5.08 14.46
C PHE A 8 -8.72 4.48 13.14
N TYR A 9 -9.21 5.02 12.06
CA TYR A 9 -8.73 4.76 10.70
C TYR A 9 -8.33 6.08 10.07
N ARG A 10 -7.17 6.10 9.43
CA ARG A 10 -6.64 7.28 8.73
C ARG A 10 -6.12 6.87 7.37
N VAL A 11 -6.43 7.68 6.38
CA VAL A 11 -5.85 7.57 5.03
C VAL A 11 -5.03 8.81 4.76
N LEU A 12 -3.80 8.61 4.29
CA LEU A 12 -2.89 9.66 3.87
C LEU A 12 -2.48 9.35 2.43
N GLN A 13 -2.76 10.27 1.53
CA GLN A 13 -2.30 10.19 0.16
C GLN A 13 -1.05 11.04 0.00
N THR A 14 0.03 10.45 -0.52
CA THR A 14 1.23 11.17 -0.91
C THR A 14 1.07 11.70 -2.33
N SER A 15 1.67 12.86 -2.64
CA SER A 15 1.59 13.47 -3.97
C SER A 15 2.95 13.75 -4.60
N SER A 16 4.03 13.71 -3.81
CA SER A 16 5.36 14.11 -4.29
C SER A 16 5.97 13.16 -5.32
N SER A 17 5.47 11.92 -5.41
CA SER A 17 5.86 10.96 -6.46
C SER A 17 5.07 11.11 -7.77
N HIS A 18 4.20 12.11 -7.88
CA HIS A 18 3.42 12.46 -9.07
C HIS A 18 4.06 13.63 -9.83
N GLU A 19 3.71 13.77 -11.10
CA GLU A 19 4.09 14.93 -11.92
C GLU A 19 3.64 16.25 -11.25
N PRO A 20 4.42 17.31 -11.35
CA PRO A 20 5.63 17.54 -12.17
C PRO A 20 6.96 17.03 -11.59
N PHE A 21 6.97 16.21 -10.54
CA PHE A 21 8.16 15.65 -9.88
C PHE A 21 9.09 16.71 -9.24
N GLU A 22 8.53 17.83 -8.85
CA GLU A 22 9.25 18.92 -8.20
C GLU A 22 9.42 18.66 -6.71
N VAL A 23 10.60 18.21 -6.32
CA VAL A 23 10.95 17.90 -4.94
C VAL A 23 12.30 18.54 -4.56
N PRO A 24 12.58 18.79 -3.28
CA PRO A 24 13.86 19.34 -2.84
C PRO A 24 15.04 18.37 -2.93
N TYR A 25 14.79 17.11 -3.26
CA TYR A 25 15.82 16.07 -3.40
C TYR A 25 16.34 16.04 -4.85
N ARG A 26 17.69 16.11 -5.04
CA ARG A 26 18.36 16.23 -6.35
C ARG A 26 19.65 15.41 -6.40
N ARG A 27 19.57 14.11 -6.10
CA ARG A 27 20.74 13.22 -6.01
C ARG A 27 20.76 12.10 -7.04
N LEU A 28 19.68 11.90 -7.76
CA LEU A 28 19.53 10.83 -8.75
C LEU A 28 19.47 11.39 -10.17
N ALA A 29 19.54 10.49 -11.15
CA ALA A 29 19.73 10.82 -12.56
C ALA A 29 18.61 11.67 -13.18
N ASN A 30 17.38 11.55 -12.68
CA ASN A 30 16.25 12.30 -13.22
C ASN A 30 15.25 12.71 -12.13
N ASP A 31 14.36 13.63 -12.45
CA ASP A 31 13.41 14.22 -11.50
C ASP A 31 12.41 13.19 -10.97
N ARG A 32 11.96 12.24 -11.79
CA ARG A 32 11.06 11.17 -11.36
C ARG A 32 11.68 10.29 -10.27
N LEU A 33 12.93 9.85 -10.47
CA LEU A 33 13.65 9.06 -9.47
C LEU A 33 13.91 9.88 -8.19
N ASN A 34 14.22 11.17 -8.33
CA ASN A 34 14.36 12.06 -7.19
C ASN A 34 13.04 12.18 -6.41
N ALA A 35 11.91 12.28 -7.09
CA ALA A 35 10.58 12.34 -6.47
C ALA A 35 10.22 11.05 -5.74
N PHE A 36 10.52 9.89 -6.32
CA PHE A 36 10.31 8.59 -5.67
C PHE A 36 11.18 8.47 -4.41
N ALA A 37 12.47 8.78 -4.51
CA ALA A 37 13.37 8.72 -3.36
C ALA A 37 12.99 9.71 -2.25
N TYR A 38 12.50 10.89 -2.62
CA TYR A 38 11.99 11.86 -1.66
C TYR A 38 10.76 11.35 -0.92
N THR A 39 9.78 10.81 -1.65
CA THR A 39 8.58 10.22 -1.06
C THR A 39 8.93 9.09 -0.11
N ASP A 40 9.80 8.17 -0.54
CA ASP A 40 10.28 7.05 0.29
C ASP A 40 10.96 7.55 1.57
N SER A 41 11.81 8.56 1.46
CA SER A 41 12.45 9.20 2.62
C SER A 41 11.45 9.80 3.61
N CYS A 42 10.43 10.49 3.11
CA CYS A 42 9.38 11.07 3.95
C CYS A 42 8.56 9.99 4.66
N VAL A 43 8.22 8.92 3.96
CA VAL A 43 7.52 7.76 4.51
C VAL A 43 8.38 7.06 5.57
N GLY A 44 9.65 6.86 5.28
CA GLY A 44 10.62 6.27 6.23
C GLY A 44 10.75 7.10 7.52
N ASP A 45 10.87 8.42 7.39
CA ASP A 45 10.91 9.35 8.54
C ASP A 45 9.62 9.32 9.35
N PHE A 46 8.46 9.26 8.68
CA PHE A 46 7.18 9.11 9.35
C PHE A 46 7.14 7.83 10.20
N VAL A 47 7.48 6.68 9.61
CA VAL A 47 7.50 5.39 10.32
C VAL A 47 8.46 5.44 11.50
N LYS A 48 9.67 5.97 11.31
CA LYS A 48 10.69 6.09 12.35
C LYS A 48 10.17 6.87 13.56
N ARG A 49 9.57 8.04 13.33
CA ARG A 49 9.00 8.88 14.40
C ARG A 49 7.77 8.24 15.04
N PHE A 50 6.93 7.59 14.25
CA PHE A 50 5.72 6.95 14.75
C PHE A 50 6.03 5.75 15.65
N ARG A 51 7.14 5.03 15.39
CA ARG A 51 7.63 3.93 16.22
C ARG A 51 7.97 4.34 17.66
N GLU A 52 8.28 5.61 17.88
CA GLU A 52 8.59 6.16 19.21
C GLU A 52 7.32 6.45 20.04
N LEU A 53 6.15 6.42 19.41
CA LEU A 53 4.87 6.72 20.06
C LEU A 53 4.24 5.46 20.71
N PRO A 54 3.55 5.61 21.84
CA PRO A 54 2.85 4.49 22.49
C PRO A 54 1.85 3.77 21.61
N GLN A 55 1.24 4.51 20.64
CA GLN A 55 0.26 3.99 19.69
C GLN A 55 0.83 2.96 18.72
N TRP A 56 2.16 2.98 18.49
CA TRP A 56 2.82 2.06 17.57
C TRP A 56 2.46 0.60 17.82
N LYS A 57 2.49 0.17 19.07
CA LYS A 57 2.25 -1.23 19.46
C LYS A 57 0.88 -1.79 19.07
N ASN A 58 -0.12 -0.90 18.89
CA ASN A 58 -1.50 -1.26 18.52
C ASN A 58 -1.88 -0.73 17.13
N THR A 59 -0.91 -0.45 16.27
CA THR A 59 -1.16 0.11 14.95
C THR A 59 -0.62 -0.82 13.87
N VAL A 60 -1.40 -0.93 12.80
CA VAL A 60 -0.96 -1.44 11.49
C VAL A 60 -0.99 -0.28 10.52
N ILE A 61 0.10 -0.06 9.80
CA ILE A 61 0.21 0.90 8.70
C ILE A 61 0.26 0.07 7.42
N VAL A 62 -0.59 0.42 6.47
CA VAL A 62 -0.65 -0.22 5.16
C VAL A 62 -0.11 0.76 4.13
N PHE A 63 0.94 0.35 3.41
CA PHE A 63 1.47 1.07 2.26
C PHE A 63 1.02 0.36 1.01
N VAL A 64 0.34 1.07 0.16
CA VAL A 64 -0.14 0.56 -1.13
C VAL A 64 -0.05 1.68 -2.16
N PRO A 65 0.67 1.48 -3.28
CA PRO A 65 0.59 2.38 -4.41
C PRO A 65 -0.81 2.35 -5.03
N ASP A 66 -1.24 3.45 -5.64
CA ASP A 66 -2.46 3.49 -6.44
C ASP A 66 -2.27 2.71 -7.76
N HIS A 67 -1.11 2.85 -8.38
CA HIS A 67 -0.68 2.11 -9.57
C HIS A 67 0.84 2.16 -9.71
N LEU A 68 1.39 1.33 -10.58
CA LEU A 68 2.76 1.48 -11.03
C LEU A 68 2.86 2.74 -11.90
N GLY A 69 3.76 3.66 -11.55
CA GLY A 69 4.07 4.82 -12.39
C GLY A 69 4.55 4.40 -13.78
N ALA A 70 4.65 5.33 -14.73
CA ALA A 70 5.22 5.05 -16.05
C ALA A 70 6.75 4.79 -15.98
N TYR A 71 7.17 3.94 -15.07
CA TYR A 71 8.55 3.58 -14.82
C TYR A 71 8.63 2.12 -14.31
N PRO A 72 9.55 1.28 -14.83
CA PRO A 72 10.44 1.58 -15.97
C PRO A 72 9.67 1.83 -17.27
N GLU A 73 10.21 2.70 -18.13
CA GLU A 73 9.53 3.18 -19.36
C GLU A 73 9.25 2.08 -20.38
N GLN A 74 9.94 0.94 -20.26
CA GLN A 74 9.80 -0.21 -21.16
C GLN A 74 8.50 -1.01 -20.91
N LEU A 75 7.86 -0.83 -19.77
CA LEU A 75 6.61 -1.51 -19.46
C LEU A 75 5.44 -0.88 -20.22
N ASN A 76 4.89 -1.63 -21.16
CA ASN A 76 3.70 -1.17 -21.89
C ASN A 76 2.41 -1.47 -21.13
N ASN A 77 1.32 -0.83 -21.53
CA ASN A 77 0.01 -0.98 -20.86
C ASN A 77 -0.62 -2.37 -21.04
N GLN A 78 -0.12 -3.20 -21.94
CA GLN A 78 -0.61 -4.56 -22.16
C GLN A 78 0.16 -5.62 -21.36
N SER A 79 1.24 -5.22 -20.70
CA SER A 79 2.01 -6.12 -19.85
C SER A 79 1.33 -6.30 -18.49
N VAL A 80 1.20 -7.55 -18.06
CA VAL A 80 0.71 -7.87 -16.69
C VAL A 80 1.57 -7.23 -15.62
N ASP A 81 2.88 -7.16 -15.83
CA ASP A 81 3.83 -6.55 -14.89
C ASP A 81 3.52 -5.07 -14.61
N ARG A 82 2.82 -4.41 -15.53
CA ARG A 82 2.36 -3.03 -15.37
C ARG A 82 1.40 -2.85 -14.19
N TYR A 83 0.67 -3.90 -13.82
CA TYR A 83 -0.37 -3.87 -12.80
C TYR A 83 0.06 -4.50 -11.47
N GLN A 84 1.29 -4.97 -11.40
CA GLN A 84 1.85 -5.50 -10.15
C GLN A 84 2.34 -4.35 -9.27
N ILE A 85 1.73 -4.20 -8.11
CA ILE A 85 2.13 -3.24 -7.09
C ILE A 85 2.42 -3.96 -5.78
N PRO A 86 3.37 -3.48 -4.97
CA PRO A 86 3.61 -4.05 -3.66
C PRO A 86 2.51 -3.65 -2.67
N LEU A 87 2.21 -4.53 -1.73
CA LEU A 87 1.44 -4.22 -0.54
C LEU A 87 2.34 -4.50 0.67
N LEU A 88 2.58 -3.47 1.48
CA LEU A 88 3.42 -3.60 2.66
C LEU A 88 2.62 -3.25 3.91
N LEU A 89 2.63 -4.15 4.88
CA LEU A 89 2.05 -3.92 6.20
C LEU A 89 3.18 -3.81 7.22
N VAL A 90 3.18 -2.74 8.00
CA VAL A 90 4.13 -2.52 9.09
C VAL A 90 3.41 -2.02 10.33
N GLY A 91 3.96 -2.24 11.49
CA GLY A 91 3.40 -1.73 12.75
C GLY A 91 3.69 -2.66 13.91
N GLY A 92 3.57 -2.13 15.10
CA GLY A 92 3.82 -2.90 16.32
C GLY A 92 2.76 -3.96 16.64
N ALA A 93 1.63 -3.94 15.93
CA ALA A 93 0.60 -4.98 16.03
C ALA A 93 0.93 -6.22 15.18
N ILE A 94 1.98 -6.18 14.37
CA ILE A 94 2.43 -7.32 13.57
C ILE A 94 3.47 -8.09 14.38
N SER A 95 3.14 -9.32 14.74
CA SER A 95 3.97 -10.16 15.62
C SER A 95 5.22 -10.69 14.93
N GLU A 96 5.10 -11.03 13.63
CA GLU A 96 6.20 -11.67 12.90
C GLU A 96 6.31 -11.11 11.47
N PRO A 97 7.53 -10.82 11.01
CA PRO A 97 7.75 -10.45 9.61
C PRO A 97 7.60 -11.70 8.74
N ARG A 98 6.84 -11.58 7.65
CA ARG A 98 6.69 -12.64 6.66
C ARG A 98 6.49 -12.08 5.26
N ARG A 99 6.93 -12.82 4.28
CA ARG A 99 6.57 -12.59 2.88
C ARG A 99 5.32 -13.41 2.54
N ILE A 100 4.39 -12.79 1.84
CA ILE A 100 3.14 -13.41 1.42
C ILE A 100 3.12 -13.39 -0.10
N ASP A 101 3.21 -14.57 -0.70
CA ASP A 101 3.24 -14.75 -2.16
C ASP A 101 1.86 -15.15 -2.69
N VAL A 102 0.86 -14.28 -2.45
CA VAL A 102 -0.48 -14.41 -3.01
C VAL A 102 -0.84 -13.18 -3.81
N TYR A 103 -1.61 -13.39 -4.88
CA TYR A 103 -2.15 -12.29 -5.67
C TYR A 103 -3.49 -11.84 -5.13
N GLY A 104 -3.72 -10.55 -5.16
CA GLY A 104 -4.98 -9.92 -4.82
C GLY A 104 -5.07 -8.55 -5.48
N SER A 105 -6.24 -7.99 -5.49
CA SER A 105 -6.50 -6.64 -5.97
C SER A 105 -6.59 -5.66 -4.81
N GLN A 106 -6.44 -4.37 -5.07
CA GLN A 106 -6.50 -3.33 -4.04
C GLN A 106 -7.79 -3.38 -3.20
N HIS A 107 -8.93 -3.72 -3.81
CA HIS A 107 -10.19 -3.86 -3.09
C HIS A 107 -10.21 -5.03 -2.09
N ASP A 108 -9.31 -6.01 -2.23
CA ASP A 108 -9.18 -7.13 -1.29
C ASP A 108 -8.55 -6.71 0.05
N ILE A 109 -7.93 -5.55 0.10
CA ILE A 109 -7.35 -4.98 1.32
C ILE A 109 -8.43 -4.82 2.40
N ALA A 110 -9.65 -4.42 2.03
CA ALA A 110 -10.73 -4.19 2.99
C ALA A 110 -11.12 -5.48 3.73
N ALA A 111 -11.44 -6.56 3.02
CA ALA A 111 -11.79 -7.84 3.65
C ALA A 111 -10.61 -8.43 4.42
N THR A 112 -9.40 -8.32 3.87
CA THR A 112 -8.18 -8.82 4.52
C THR A 112 -7.95 -8.14 5.88
N LEU A 113 -7.99 -6.80 5.93
CA LEU A 113 -7.79 -6.08 7.19
C LEU A 113 -8.90 -6.36 8.20
N LEU A 114 -10.16 -6.36 7.76
CA LEU A 114 -11.28 -6.66 8.65
C LEU A 114 -11.20 -8.08 9.22
N ALA A 115 -10.83 -9.06 8.40
CA ALA A 115 -10.62 -10.43 8.85
C ALA A 115 -9.52 -10.53 9.91
N GLN A 116 -8.37 -9.86 9.72
CA GLN A 116 -7.29 -9.81 10.71
C GLN A 116 -7.73 -9.14 12.02
N LEU A 117 -8.69 -8.23 11.97
CA LEU A 117 -9.27 -7.58 13.14
C LEU A 117 -10.46 -8.37 13.73
N SER A 118 -10.77 -9.55 13.20
CA SER A 118 -11.95 -10.35 13.59
C SER A 118 -13.28 -9.60 13.43
N LEU A 119 -13.35 -8.72 12.44
CA LEU A 119 -14.53 -7.91 12.13
C LEU A 119 -15.29 -8.49 10.92
N PRO A 120 -16.63 -8.36 10.89
CA PRO A 120 -17.43 -8.79 9.76
C PRO A 120 -17.06 -8.03 8.49
N HIS A 121 -16.88 -8.76 7.38
CA HIS A 121 -16.51 -8.17 6.08
C HIS A 121 -17.40 -8.62 4.92
N GLN A 122 -18.46 -9.37 5.18
CA GLN A 122 -19.36 -9.93 4.17
C GLN A 122 -20.09 -8.89 3.32
N LYS A 123 -20.17 -7.64 3.80
CA LYS A 123 -20.73 -6.53 3.03
C LYS A 123 -19.85 -6.05 1.88
N PHE A 124 -18.56 -6.39 1.91
CA PHE A 124 -17.60 -6.08 0.84
C PHE A 124 -17.62 -7.20 -0.20
N VAL A 125 -18.70 -7.30 -0.94
CA VAL A 125 -19.00 -8.43 -1.84
C VAL A 125 -17.96 -8.68 -2.95
N PHE A 126 -17.16 -7.67 -3.30
CA PHE A 126 -16.07 -7.79 -4.27
C PHE A 126 -14.69 -7.95 -3.64
N SER A 127 -14.62 -8.00 -2.30
CA SER A 127 -13.38 -8.09 -1.55
C SER A 127 -13.28 -9.45 -0.89
N LYS A 128 -12.14 -10.11 -1.04
CA LYS A 128 -11.82 -11.39 -0.39
C LYS A 128 -10.67 -11.21 0.59
N ASP A 129 -10.63 -12.05 1.62
CA ASP A 129 -9.48 -12.11 2.51
C ASP A 129 -8.32 -12.83 1.81
N MET A 130 -7.29 -12.09 1.45
CA MET A 130 -6.09 -12.62 0.78
C MET A 130 -5.27 -13.56 1.66
N LEU A 131 -5.43 -13.48 2.97
CA LEU A 131 -4.69 -14.31 3.93
C LEU A 131 -5.43 -15.60 4.30
N ASN A 132 -6.68 -15.76 3.87
CA ASN A 132 -7.43 -16.99 4.05
C ASN A 132 -7.04 -18.00 2.96
N PRO A 133 -6.46 -19.17 3.31
CA PRO A 133 -6.10 -20.20 2.32
C PRO A 133 -7.26 -20.73 1.48
N ALA A 134 -8.50 -20.59 1.97
CA ALA A 134 -9.70 -21.01 1.25
C ALA A 134 -10.22 -19.93 0.27
N SER A 135 -9.68 -18.71 0.31
CA SER A 135 -10.04 -17.68 -0.65
C SER A 135 -9.43 -17.96 -2.03
N PRO A 136 -10.15 -17.67 -3.11
CA PRO A 136 -9.57 -17.79 -4.45
C PRO A 136 -8.42 -16.78 -4.63
N HIS A 137 -7.28 -17.27 -5.12
CA HIS A 137 -6.08 -16.46 -5.34
C HIS A 137 -6.05 -15.96 -6.78
N PHE A 138 -6.67 -14.82 -7.01
CA PHE A 138 -6.59 -14.09 -8.26
C PHE A 138 -6.54 -12.58 -7.99
N ALA A 139 -6.01 -11.85 -8.94
CA ALA A 139 -6.11 -10.39 -9.01
C ALA A 139 -6.75 -10.01 -10.33
N PHE A 140 -7.42 -8.89 -10.37
CA PHE A 140 -7.90 -8.35 -11.62
C PHE A 140 -7.59 -6.85 -11.70
N PHE A 141 -7.45 -6.36 -12.92
CA PHE A 141 -7.28 -4.93 -13.20
C PHE A 141 -8.21 -4.49 -14.31
N ALA A 142 -8.56 -3.23 -14.32
CA ALA A 142 -9.33 -2.61 -15.40
C ALA A 142 -8.76 -1.23 -15.70
N VAL A 143 -8.59 -0.95 -16.96
CA VAL A 143 -8.26 0.37 -17.51
C VAL A 143 -9.22 0.67 -18.66
N PRO A 144 -9.32 1.90 -19.17
CA PRO A 144 -10.38 2.26 -20.13
C PRO A 144 -10.54 1.30 -21.31
N ASP A 145 -9.46 0.72 -21.81
CA ASP A 145 -9.47 -0.11 -23.02
C ASP A 145 -9.02 -1.56 -22.79
N LEU A 146 -8.82 -1.97 -21.54
CA LEU A 146 -8.26 -3.28 -21.21
C LEU A 146 -8.68 -3.74 -19.82
N PHE A 147 -8.91 -5.04 -19.68
CA PHE A 147 -9.06 -5.70 -18.37
C PHE A 147 -8.37 -7.07 -18.39
N GLY A 148 -7.97 -7.54 -17.25
CA GLY A 148 -7.38 -8.87 -17.07
C GLY A 148 -7.43 -9.32 -15.62
#